data_bd2f378806b0b133953ed14c5f7168d2
#
_entry.id   bd2f378806b0b133953ed14c5f7168d2
#
_cell.length_a   1.000
_cell.length_b   1.000
_cell.length_c   1.000
_cell.angle_alpha   90.00
_cell.angle_beta   90.00
_cell.angle_gamma   90.00
#
_symmetry.space_group_name_H-M   'P 1'
#
loop_
_entity.id
_entity.type
_entity.pdbx_description
1 polymer ?
#
loop_
_entity_poly.entity_id
_entity_poly.type
_entity_poly.pdbx_seq_one_letter_code
_entity_poly.pdbx_strand_id
1 'polypeptide(L)'
;AETFVHEGKKGSTPRKVRPYDLDFRPHIDRELTDRAIKFMRKQARAEQPFFVYLPYTATHFPTMPHPDFEGKSGKGLWGDMLMQIDSYVGELLDAIDDLGVADNTIVIFTADNGPEALSSGETSLTVETAIHGTAGPWRASLFSGYEGALRVPFAIRWPGRIAAGGVSDEIVHAMDLFPTLASIAGGEVPDDRVIDGIDMSDFLLGEQEKSGRDGFVVYMGNDIFGVKWRDWKIHFKEQDGWNGVLREYTMPRLYNLINDPGELDNVLFPHTWVLKAGLPQLEEHIISLKEYPPVPTGAPDPYIPPD
;
A
#
# COMPACT_ATOMS: atom_id res chain seq x y z
N ALA A 1 -20.59 -3.32 -18.88
CA ALA A 1 -20.30 -4.76 -18.84
C ALA A 1 -20.64 -5.26 -17.45
N GLU A 2 -21.27 -6.43 -17.32
CA GLU A 2 -21.53 -7.03 -16.01
C GLU A 2 -20.20 -7.48 -15.39
N THR A 3 -19.93 -7.06 -14.16
CA THR A 3 -18.77 -7.45 -13.38
C THR A 3 -19.14 -8.63 -12.48
N PHE A 4 -18.23 -9.57 -12.29
CA PHE A 4 -18.46 -10.78 -11.49
C PHE A 4 -17.38 -10.97 -10.45
N VAL A 5 -17.76 -11.54 -9.31
CA VAL A 5 -16.81 -12.17 -8.40
C VAL A 5 -16.34 -13.46 -9.06
N HIS A 6 -15.03 -13.64 -9.12
CA HIS A 6 -14.40 -14.83 -9.66
C HIS A 6 -13.74 -15.66 -8.55
N GLU A 7 -13.81 -16.97 -8.68
CA GLU A 7 -13.11 -17.92 -7.81
C GLU A 7 -12.23 -18.84 -8.66
N GLY A 8 -10.99 -18.99 -8.27
CA GLY A 8 -10.03 -19.84 -8.97
C GLY A 8 -9.10 -20.59 -8.01
N LYS A 9 -8.38 -21.53 -8.55
CA LYS A 9 -7.28 -22.23 -7.88
C LYS A 9 -6.07 -22.18 -8.80
N LYS A 10 -4.87 -22.37 -8.24
CA LYS A 10 -3.65 -22.48 -9.02
C LYS A 10 -3.84 -23.48 -10.17
N GLY A 11 -3.47 -23.09 -11.39
CA GLY A 11 -3.57 -23.94 -12.59
C GLY A 11 -4.99 -24.10 -13.16
N SER A 12 -6.00 -23.39 -12.65
CA SER A 12 -7.36 -23.45 -13.17
C SER A 12 -7.85 -22.11 -13.71
N THR A 13 -8.70 -22.15 -14.73
CA THR A 13 -9.42 -20.93 -15.16
C THR A 13 -10.39 -20.49 -14.06
N PRO A 14 -10.36 -19.21 -13.66
CA PRO A 14 -11.30 -18.69 -12.68
C PRO A 14 -12.75 -18.81 -13.17
N ARG A 15 -13.64 -19.25 -12.28
CA ARG A 15 -15.08 -19.33 -12.56
C ARG A 15 -15.82 -18.12 -12.02
N LYS A 16 -16.84 -17.67 -12.72
CA LYS A 16 -17.78 -16.68 -12.22
C LYS A 16 -18.60 -17.30 -11.07
N VAL A 17 -18.66 -16.60 -9.94
CA VAL A 17 -19.39 -17.06 -8.76
C VAL A 17 -20.74 -16.36 -8.66
N ARG A 18 -20.74 -15.03 -8.73
CA ARG A 18 -21.94 -14.18 -8.68
C ARG A 18 -21.68 -12.83 -9.33
N PRO A 19 -22.71 -12.08 -9.72
CA PRO A 19 -22.55 -10.66 -10.09
C PRO A 19 -21.89 -9.87 -8.96
N TYR A 20 -21.06 -8.90 -9.34
CA TYR A 20 -20.54 -7.87 -8.45
C TYR A 20 -21.20 -6.55 -8.84
N ASP A 21 -22.26 -6.22 -8.14
CA ASP A 21 -23.14 -5.06 -8.36
C ASP A 21 -23.27 -4.24 -7.06
N LEU A 22 -24.07 -3.18 -7.11
CA LEU A 22 -24.27 -2.31 -5.95
C LEU A 22 -25.03 -3.01 -4.82
N ASP A 23 -25.83 -4.02 -5.12
CA ASP A 23 -26.55 -4.79 -4.08
C ASP A 23 -25.57 -5.70 -3.33
N PHE A 24 -24.56 -6.21 -4.01
CA PHE A 24 -23.53 -7.08 -3.39
C PHE A 24 -22.34 -6.29 -2.81
N ARG A 25 -22.07 -5.09 -3.29
CA ARG A 25 -20.93 -4.25 -2.85
C ARG A 25 -20.79 -4.13 -1.33
N PRO A 26 -21.86 -3.90 -0.54
CA PRO A 26 -21.77 -3.82 0.93
C PRO A 26 -21.32 -5.13 1.61
N HIS A 27 -21.50 -6.27 0.96
CA HIS A 27 -21.28 -7.59 1.53
C HIS A 27 -19.93 -8.22 1.19
N ILE A 28 -19.22 -7.69 0.20
CA ILE A 28 -17.99 -8.34 -0.31
C ILE A 28 -16.92 -8.48 0.77
N ASP A 29 -16.64 -7.45 1.57
CA ASP A 29 -15.59 -7.47 2.58
C ASP A 29 -15.92 -8.44 3.72
N ARG A 30 -17.22 -8.61 4.05
CA ARG A 30 -17.68 -9.65 4.97
C ARG A 30 -17.38 -11.05 4.41
N GLU A 31 -17.76 -11.29 3.15
CA GLU A 31 -17.50 -12.59 2.50
C GLU A 31 -16.00 -12.89 2.42
N LEU A 32 -15.17 -11.91 2.10
CA LEU A 32 -13.72 -12.06 2.06
C LEU A 32 -13.14 -12.41 3.44
N THR A 33 -13.60 -11.75 4.50
CA THR A 33 -13.20 -12.04 5.89
C THR A 33 -13.56 -13.47 6.29
N ASP A 34 -14.81 -13.88 6.04
CA ASP A 34 -15.27 -15.23 6.35
C ASP A 34 -14.47 -16.30 5.62
N ARG A 35 -14.14 -16.07 4.34
CA ARG A 35 -13.32 -16.96 3.54
C ARG A 35 -11.89 -17.06 4.05
N ALA A 36 -11.29 -15.93 4.45
CA ALA A 36 -9.95 -15.87 5.02
C ALA A 36 -9.90 -16.66 6.34
N ILE A 37 -10.83 -16.41 7.26
CA ILE A 37 -10.92 -17.16 8.53
C ILE A 37 -11.12 -18.64 8.30
N LYS A 38 -12.01 -19.00 7.39
CA LYS A 38 -12.23 -20.42 7.03
C LYS A 38 -10.98 -21.08 6.47
N PHE A 39 -10.24 -20.36 5.63
CA PHE A 39 -8.98 -20.86 5.05
C PHE A 39 -7.92 -21.04 6.14
N MET A 40 -7.68 -20.04 6.98
CA MET A 40 -6.72 -20.11 8.09
C MET A 40 -7.05 -21.30 9.04
N ARG A 41 -8.32 -21.44 9.44
CA ARG A 41 -8.78 -22.58 10.26
C ARG A 41 -8.50 -23.94 9.62
N LYS A 42 -8.68 -24.05 8.30
CA LYS A 42 -8.40 -25.28 7.56
C LYS A 42 -6.90 -25.59 7.57
N GLN A 43 -6.06 -24.60 7.30
CA GLN A 43 -4.61 -24.80 7.22
C GLN A 43 -4.00 -25.08 8.61
N ALA A 44 -4.41 -24.35 9.64
CA ALA A 44 -3.96 -24.58 11.00
C ALA A 44 -4.28 -25.99 11.50
N ARG A 45 -5.51 -26.50 11.23
CA ARG A 45 -5.89 -27.88 11.58
C ARG A 45 -5.11 -28.95 10.79
N ALA A 46 -4.61 -28.61 9.61
CA ALA A 46 -3.80 -29.49 8.79
C ALA A 46 -2.29 -29.32 9.07
N GLU A 47 -1.93 -28.47 10.04
CA GLU A 47 -0.54 -28.13 10.38
C GLU A 47 0.26 -27.64 9.14
N GLN A 48 -0.42 -26.94 8.24
CA GLN A 48 0.17 -26.41 7.02
C GLN A 48 0.37 -24.90 7.15
N PRO A 49 1.52 -24.35 6.71
CA PRO A 49 1.69 -22.90 6.62
C PRO A 49 0.68 -22.30 5.65
N PHE A 50 0.36 -21.03 5.89
CA PHE A 50 -0.55 -20.29 5.01
C PHE A 50 -0.02 -18.86 4.75
N PHE A 51 -0.37 -18.35 3.57
CA PHE A 51 -0.26 -16.96 3.20
C PHE A 51 -1.64 -16.46 2.79
N VAL A 52 -2.06 -15.34 3.35
CA VAL A 52 -3.33 -14.68 3.03
C VAL A 52 -3.06 -13.25 2.62
N TYR A 53 -3.34 -12.91 1.37
CA TYR A 53 -3.42 -11.53 0.91
C TYR A 53 -4.90 -11.14 0.81
N LEU A 54 -5.32 -10.20 1.63
CA LEU A 54 -6.73 -9.84 1.81
C LEU A 54 -6.96 -8.36 1.47
N PRO A 55 -7.12 -8.01 0.18
CA PRO A 55 -7.39 -6.64 -0.23
C PRO A 55 -8.88 -6.33 0.00
N TYR A 56 -9.18 -5.60 1.06
CA TYR A 56 -10.51 -5.06 1.30
C TYR A 56 -10.87 -4.02 0.25
N THR A 57 -12.15 -3.94 -0.08
CA THR A 57 -12.67 -2.93 -1.00
C THR A 57 -12.97 -1.60 -0.30
N ALA A 58 -13.14 -1.61 1.01
CA ALA A 58 -13.27 -0.41 1.81
C ALA A 58 -11.91 0.31 1.94
N THR A 59 -11.85 1.61 1.86
CA THR A 59 -12.93 2.60 1.84
C THR A 59 -13.19 3.20 0.46
N HIS A 60 -12.84 2.49 -0.61
CA HIS A 60 -12.99 2.95 -2.00
C HIS A 60 -14.45 3.19 -2.38
N PHE A 61 -14.70 4.15 -3.28
CA PHE A 61 -16.02 4.39 -3.85
C PHE A 61 -16.56 3.19 -4.65
N PRO A 62 -17.90 3.00 -4.66
CA PRO A 62 -18.90 3.69 -3.86
C PRO A 62 -18.79 3.30 -2.38
N THR A 63 -18.93 4.31 -1.50
CA THR A 63 -18.84 4.13 -0.04
C THR A 63 -20.12 3.51 0.48
N MET A 64 -20.12 2.20 0.61
CA MET A 64 -21.30 1.40 0.97
C MET A 64 -20.94 0.42 2.09
N PRO A 65 -21.09 0.82 3.36
CA PRO A 65 -20.85 -0.08 4.48
C PRO A 65 -21.83 -1.25 4.49
N HIS A 66 -21.41 -2.36 5.08
CA HIS A 66 -22.35 -3.45 5.37
C HIS A 66 -23.49 -2.94 6.25
N PRO A 67 -24.75 -3.39 6.05
CA PRO A 67 -25.90 -2.93 6.83
C PRO A 67 -25.72 -2.98 8.35
N ASP A 68 -24.90 -3.91 8.84
CA ASP A 68 -24.57 -4.01 10.27
C ASP A 68 -23.78 -2.82 10.81
N PHE A 69 -23.19 -1.99 9.96
CA PHE A 69 -22.37 -0.83 10.36
C PHE A 69 -23.00 0.51 9.97
N GLU A 70 -24.01 0.52 9.13
CA GLU A 70 -24.66 1.73 8.65
C GLU A 70 -25.18 2.59 9.82
N GLY A 71 -24.77 3.85 9.84
CA GLY A 71 -25.14 4.83 10.87
C GLY A 71 -24.43 4.66 12.23
N LYS A 72 -23.56 3.64 12.41
CA LYS A 72 -22.99 3.34 13.74
C LYS A 72 -21.85 4.26 14.15
N SER A 73 -21.07 4.78 13.22
CA SER A 73 -19.94 5.66 13.55
C SER A 73 -20.38 7.06 13.98
N GLY A 74 -21.55 7.51 13.53
CA GLY A 74 -21.98 8.91 13.64
C GLY A 74 -21.10 9.88 12.83
N LYS A 75 -20.29 9.34 11.90
CA LYS A 75 -19.34 10.08 11.04
C LYS A 75 -19.63 9.88 9.55
N GLY A 76 -20.84 9.41 9.21
CA GLY A 76 -21.25 9.12 7.84
C GLY A 76 -20.69 7.78 7.32
N LEU A 77 -21.04 7.46 6.08
CA LEU A 77 -20.76 6.16 5.48
C LEU A 77 -19.27 5.78 5.48
N TRP A 78 -18.39 6.75 5.29
CA TRP A 78 -16.94 6.50 5.32
C TRP A 78 -16.47 6.08 6.72
N GLY A 79 -16.94 6.77 7.77
CA GLY A 79 -16.68 6.39 9.16
C GLY A 79 -17.23 5.01 9.50
N ASP A 80 -18.42 4.67 8.96
CA ASP A 80 -19.05 3.37 9.12
C ASP A 80 -18.21 2.25 8.45
N MET A 81 -17.64 2.51 7.26
CA MET A 81 -16.73 1.59 6.60
C MET A 81 -15.41 1.42 7.36
N LEU A 82 -14.87 2.46 7.99
CA LEU A 82 -13.70 2.33 8.86
C LEU A 82 -14.00 1.44 10.08
N MET A 83 -15.15 1.64 10.72
CA MET A 83 -15.60 0.76 11.82
C MET A 83 -15.78 -0.68 11.36
N GLN A 84 -16.29 -0.88 10.16
CA GLN A 84 -16.44 -2.20 9.54
C GLN A 84 -15.08 -2.89 9.39
N ILE A 85 -14.09 -2.23 8.80
CA ILE A 85 -12.75 -2.79 8.61
C ILE A 85 -12.08 -3.08 9.95
N ASP A 86 -12.16 -2.16 10.90
CA ASP A 86 -11.62 -2.36 12.24
C ASP A 86 -12.22 -3.61 12.91
N SER A 87 -13.53 -3.78 12.81
CA SER A 87 -14.23 -4.98 13.32
C SER A 87 -13.77 -6.26 12.62
N TYR A 88 -13.64 -6.24 11.30
CA TYR A 88 -13.23 -7.43 10.54
C TYR A 88 -11.77 -7.80 10.78
N VAL A 89 -10.89 -6.81 10.94
CA VAL A 89 -9.51 -7.05 11.36
C VAL A 89 -9.47 -7.65 12.76
N GLY A 90 -10.31 -7.17 13.69
CA GLY A 90 -10.47 -7.76 15.02
C GLY A 90 -10.85 -9.24 14.94
N GLU A 91 -11.86 -9.60 14.15
CA GLU A 91 -12.27 -10.99 13.95
C GLU A 91 -11.15 -11.89 13.38
N LEU A 92 -10.30 -11.35 12.49
CA LEU A 92 -9.14 -12.07 11.97
C LEU A 92 -8.10 -12.32 13.05
N LEU A 93 -7.82 -11.31 13.87
CA LEU A 93 -6.89 -11.42 14.99
C LEU A 93 -7.38 -12.43 16.05
N ASP A 94 -8.66 -12.34 16.42
CA ASP A 94 -9.30 -13.28 17.33
C ASP A 94 -9.23 -14.71 16.80
N ALA A 95 -9.47 -14.90 15.49
CA ALA A 95 -9.37 -16.22 14.88
C ALA A 95 -7.95 -16.79 14.90
N ILE A 96 -6.92 -15.97 14.76
CA ILE A 96 -5.50 -16.36 14.82
C ILE A 96 -5.16 -16.76 16.28
N ASP A 97 -5.62 -15.99 17.25
CA ASP A 97 -5.42 -16.24 18.67
C ASP A 97 -6.15 -17.52 19.12
N ASP A 98 -7.41 -17.70 18.72
CA ASP A 98 -8.23 -18.90 19.01
C ASP A 98 -7.64 -20.19 18.41
N LEU A 99 -6.94 -20.07 17.29
CA LEU A 99 -6.26 -21.19 16.64
C LEU A 99 -4.93 -21.55 17.32
N GLY A 100 -4.44 -20.71 18.24
CA GLY A 100 -3.16 -20.91 18.92
C GLY A 100 -1.95 -20.77 18.02
N VAL A 101 -2.08 -20.03 16.91
CA VAL A 101 -0.98 -19.85 15.93
C VAL A 101 -0.39 -18.44 15.91
N ALA A 102 -0.79 -17.58 16.85
CA ALA A 102 -0.40 -16.18 16.90
C ALA A 102 1.12 -15.98 16.92
N ASP A 103 1.84 -16.74 17.74
CA ASP A 103 3.30 -16.65 17.88
C ASP A 103 4.07 -17.08 16.61
N ASN A 104 3.37 -17.72 15.69
CA ASN A 104 3.92 -18.17 14.38
C ASN A 104 3.19 -17.54 13.20
N THR A 105 2.57 -16.39 13.39
CA THR A 105 1.83 -15.68 12.35
C THR A 105 2.21 -14.21 12.33
N ILE A 106 2.66 -13.73 11.17
CA ILE A 106 2.84 -12.30 10.92
C ILE A 106 1.53 -11.75 10.39
N VAL A 107 1.04 -10.67 11.00
CA VAL A 107 -0.09 -9.91 10.52
C VAL A 107 0.40 -8.51 10.13
N ILE A 108 0.13 -8.11 8.88
CA ILE A 108 0.45 -6.78 8.37
C ILE A 108 -0.85 -6.10 7.98
N PHE A 109 -1.06 -4.89 8.46
CA PHE A 109 -2.14 -4.00 8.03
C PHE A 109 -1.55 -2.78 7.35
N THR A 110 -2.00 -2.49 6.13
CA THR A 110 -1.56 -1.33 5.36
C THR A 110 -2.63 -0.91 4.37
N ALA A 111 -2.38 0.16 3.61
CA ALA A 111 -3.20 0.59 2.49
C ALA A 111 -2.36 0.65 1.21
N ASP A 112 -3.01 0.75 0.06
CA ASP A 112 -2.40 0.82 -1.26
C ASP A 112 -1.88 2.23 -1.60
N ASN A 113 -2.60 3.27 -1.13
CA ASN A 113 -2.27 4.69 -1.35
C ASN A 113 -2.78 5.56 -0.22
N GLY A 114 -2.32 6.81 -0.21
CA GLY A 114 -2.85 7.83 0.68
C GLY A 114 -4.32 8.15 0.40
N PRO A 115 -4.97 8.94 1.25
CA PRO A 115 -6.41 9.17 1.16
C PRO A 115 -6.78 9.87 -0.14
N GLU A 116 -7.97 9.57 -0.64
CA GLU A 116 -8.62 10.44 -1.60
C GLU A 116 -9.14 11.67 -0.86
N ALA A 117 -8.68 12.84 -1.25
CA ALA A 117 -9.21 14.11 -0.78
C ALA A 117 -9.81 14.83 -1.98
N LEU A 118 -11.03 15.34 -1.87
CA LEU A 118 -11.57 16.20 -2.90
C LEU A 118 -10.70 17.45 -3.00
N SER A 119 -10.13 17.67 -4.17
CA SER A 119 -9.60 18.99 -4.48
C SER A 119 -10.77 19.97 -4.46
N SER A 120 -10.55 21.15 -3.89
CA SER A 120 -11.54 22.21 -3.83
C SER A 120 -12.00 22.56 -5.25
N GLY A 121 -13.15 22.06 -5.66
CA GLY A 121 -13.71 22.27 -7.00
C GLY A 121 -14.43 21.04 -7.59
N GLU A 122 -14.20 19.86 -7.08
CA GLU A 122 -14.89 18.65 -7.56
C GLU A 122 -16.13 18.34 -6.70
N THR A 123 -17.11 19.21 -6.79
CA THR A 123 -18.40 19.03 -6.07
C THR A 123 -19.38 18.12 -6.80
N SER A 124 -18.98 17.52 -7.93
CA SER A 124 -19.98 16.92 -8.82
C SER A 124 -20.14 15.41 -8.66
N LEU A 125 -19.31 14.74 -7.91
CA LEU A 125 -19.34 13.28 -8.00
C LEU A 125 -20.16 12.60 -6.96
N THR A 126 -20.71 13.29 -5.96
CA THR A 126 -21.72 12.58 -5.18
C THR A 126 -22.32 13.35 -4.02
N VAL A 127 -23.47 12.96 -3.71
CA VAL A 127 -24.26 13.15 -2.49
C VAL A 127 -23.45 12.83 -1.20
N GLU A 128 -22.35 12.15 -1.31
CA GLU A 128 -21.55 11.63 -0.20
C GLU A 128 -20.29 12.44 0.09
N THR A 129 -20.26 13.66 -0.38
CA THR A 129 -19.08 14.55 -0.39
C THR A 129 -18.52 14.95 0.97
N ALA A 130 -19.06 14.47 2.05
CA ALA A 130 -18.59 14.84 3.38
C ALA A 130 -17.46 13.95 3.92
N ILE A 131 -16.91 13.01 3.08
CA ILE A 131 -16.28 11.87 3.69
C ILE A 131 -15.00 11.51 2.95
N HIS A 132 -13.96 12.21 3.30
CA HIS A 132 -12.65 11.92 2.79
C HIS A 132 -11.70 11.80 3.96
N GLY A 133 -10.75 10.88 3.83
CA GLY A 133 -9.61 10.84 4.70
C GLY A 133 -8.80 12.13 4.60
N THR A 134 -7.95 12.35 5.55
CA THR A 134 -6.94 13.41 5.49
C THR A 134 -5.57 12.80 5.61
N ALA A 135 -4.63 13.32 4.84
CA ALA A 135 -3.21 12.96 4.96
C ALA A 135 -2.53 13.67 6.15
N GLY A 136 -3.28 14.31 7.04
CA GLY A 136 -2.72 15.07 8.15
C GLY A 136 -1.88 16.27 7.66
N PRO A 137 -0.61 16.37 8.09
CA PRO A 137 0.26 17.48 7.67
C PRO A 137 0.80 17.33 6.24
N TRP A 138 0.64 16.15 5.61
CA TRP A 138 1.20 15.84 4.31
C TRP A 138 0.36 16.46 3.20
N ARG A 139 1.04 17.02 2.20
CA ARG A 139 0.39 17.69 1.07
C ARG A 139 -0.29 16.69 0.14
N ALA A 140 -1.39 17.15 -0.46
CA ALA A 140 -2.18 16.51 -1.50
C ALA A 140 -2.76 15.14 -1.08
N SER A 141 -3.10 14.34 -2.06
CA SER A 141 -3.85 13.10 -1.91
C SER A 141 -3.53 12.15 -3.06
N LEU A 142 -4.28 11.05 -3.18
CA LEU A 142 -4.22 10.12 -4.31
C LEU A 142 -4.04 10.86 -5.66
N PHE A 143 -3.31 10.25 -6.58
CA PHE A 143 -2.91 10.82 -7.87
C PHE A 143 -2.03 12.06 -7.80
N SER A 144 -1.11 12.08 -6.86
CA SER A 144 -0.04 13.07 -6.79
C SER A 144 1.30 12.43 -6.42
N GLY A 145 2.40 13.16 -6.67
CA GLY A 145 3.74 12.74 -6.25
C GLY A 145 4.11 13.18 -4.83
N TYR A 146 3.19 13.82 -4.10
CA TYR A 146 3.42 14.34 -2.76
C TYR A 146 3.27 13.29 -1.66
N GLU A 147 3.81 13.58 -0.48
CA GLU A 147 3.79 12.62 0.65
C GLU A 147 2.37 12.22 1.06
N GLY A 148 1.37 13.10 0.89
CA GLY A 148 -0.02 12.76 1.21
C GLY A 148 -0.63 11.66 0.33
N ALA A 149 -0.10 11.46 -0.89
CA ALA A 149 -0.51 10.34 -1.75
C ALA A 149 0.27 9.05 -1.46
N LEU A 150 1.50 9.18 -0.97
CA LEU A 150 2.47 8.08 -0.88
C LEU A 150 2.48 7.42 0.50
N ARG A 151 2.24 8.21 1.55
CA ARG A 151 2.22 7.68 2.91
C ARG A 151 0.92 6.96 3.21
N VAL A 152 1.06 5.78 3.75
CA VAL A 152 -0.05 4.91 4.15
C VAL A 152 0.13 4.46 5.59
N PRO A 153 -0.95 4.12 6.32
CA PRO A 153 -0.82 3.45 7.59
C PRO A 153 -0.09 2.11 7.40
N PHE A 154 0.81 1.78 8.32
CA PHE A 154 1.47 0.49 8.36
C PHE A 154 1.56 0.01 9.80
N ALA A 155 1.06 -1.19 10.04
CA ALA A 155 1.18 -1.86 11.32
C ALA A 155 1.56 -3.33 11.10
N ILE A 156 2.46 -3.85 11.93
CA ILE A 156 2.89 -5.24 11.90
C ILE A 156 2.80 -5.85 13.29
N ARG A 157 2.28 -7.07 13.37
CA ARG A 157 2.20 -7.86 14.60
C ARG A 157 2.82 -9.23 14.38
N TRP A 158 3.74 -9.59 15.25
CA TRP A 158 4.26 -10.96 15.37
C TRP A 158 4.68 -11.22 16.83
N PRO A 159 3.76 -11.73 17.67
CA PRO A 159 4.04 -11.97 19.07
C PRO A 159 5.30 -12.82 19.28
N GLY A 160 6.10 -12.46 20.28
CA GLY A 160 7.35 -13.16 20.59
C GLY A 160 8.53 -12.91 19.63
N ARG A 161 8.30 -12.19 18.53
CA ARG A 161 9.34 -11.85 17.54
C ARG A 161 9.52 -10.35 17.36
N ILE A 162 8.43 -9.61 17.25
CA ILE A 162 8.42 -8.15 17.10
C ILE A 162 7.96 -7.54 18.44
N ALA A 163 8.74 -6.61 18.97
CA ALA A 163 8.40 -5.93 20.22
C ALA A 163 7.10 -5.13 20.09
N ALA A 164 6.20 -5.30 21.06
CA ALA A 164 4.95 -4.54 21.07
C ALA A 164 5.18 -3.06 21.36
N GLY A 165 4.38 -2.19 20.73
CA GLY A 165 4.41 -0.74 20.95
C GLY A 165 5.59 -0.02 20.30
N GLY A 166 6.37 -0.70 19.45
CA GLY A 166 7.42 -0.08 18.67
C GLY A 166 6.85 0.92 17.66
N VAL A 167 7.52 2.06 17.49
CA VAL A 167 7.23 3.07 16.47
C VAL A 167 8.53 3.42 15.77
N SER A 168 8.49 3.56 14.45
CA SER A 168 9.65 3.94 13.66
C SER A 168 9.24 4.87 12.53
N ASP A 169 10.11 5.84 12.22
CA ASP A 169 10.00 6.77 11.09
C ASP A 169 10.87 6.33 9.88
N GLU A 170 11.47 5.16 9.96
CA GLU A 170 12.25 4.60 8.86
C GLU A 170 11.36 4.30 7.64
N ILE A 171 11.96 4.39 6.44
CA ILE A 171 11.24 4.14 5.20
C ILE A 171 11.04 2.63 5.05
N VAL A 172 9.79 2.19 4.96
CA VAL A 172 9.36 0.86 4.53
C VAL A 172 8.46 1.03 3.32
N HIS A 173 8.81 0.41 2.21
CA HIS A 173 8.02 0.51 0.98
C HIS A 173 7.28 -0.82 0.72
N ALA A 174 6.10 -0.76 0.11
CA ALA A 174 5.32 -1.96 -0.18
C ALA A 174 6.09 -3.02 -0.99
N MET A 175 6.99 -2.59 -1.88
CA MET A 175 7.85 -3.51 -2.64
C MET A 175 8.82 -4.32 -1.77
N ASP A 176 9.15 -3.84 -0.56
CA ASP A 176 10.06 -4.52 0.36
C ASP A 176 9.41 -5.73 1.04
N LEU A 177 8.07 -5.78 1.06
CA LEU A 177 7.36 -6.89 1.69
C LEU A 177 7.63 -8.24 1.01
N PHE A 178 7.81 -8.25 -0.32
CA PHE A 178 8.05 -9.50 -1.04
C PHE A 178 9.38 -10.15 -0.62
N PRO A 179 10.57 -9.50 -0.77
CA PRO A 179 11.82 -10.11 -0.36
C PRO A 179 11.89 -10.37 1.15
N THR A 180 11.33 -9.48 1.97
CA THR A 180 11.31 -9.64 3.43
C THR A 180 10.51 -10.87 3.87
N LEU A 181 9.30 -11.05 3.33
CA LEU A 181 8.46 -12.20 3.67
C LEU A 181 9.03 -13.50 3.10
N ALA A 182 9.65 -13.46 1.92
CA ALA A 182 10.36 -14.61 1.36
C ALA A 182 11.50 -15.04 2.28
N SER A 183 12.34 -14.12 2.71
CA SER A 183 13.45 -14.35 3.64
C SER A 183 12.97 -14.95 4.97
N ILE A 184 11.98 -14.32 5.61
CA ILE A 184 11.40 -14.79 6.89
C ILE A 184 10.81 -16.20 6.75
N ALA A 185 10.20 -16.52 5.60
CA ALA A 185 9.64 -17.83 5.32
C ALA A 185 10.68 -18.89 4.94
N GLY A 186 11.96 -18.53 4.85
CA GLY A 186 13.05 -19.42 4.41
C GLY A 186 13.03 -19.69 2.90
N GLY A 187 12.39 -18.83 2.13
CA GLY A 187 12.39 -18.86 0.67
C GLY A 187 13.53 -18.08 0.06
N GLU A 188 13.77 -18.29 -1.21
CA GLU A 188 14.75 -17.55 -2.00
C GLU A 188 14.04 -16.53 -2.89
N VAL A 189 14.58 -15.32 -2.94
CA VAL A 189 14.13 -14.29 -3.89
C VAL A 189 14.74 -14.61 -5.25
N PRO A 190 13.98 -14.60 -6.36
CA PRO A 190 14.52 -14.84 -7.69
C PRO A 190 15.65 -13.87 -8.02
N ASP A 191 16.74 -14.37 -8.64
CA ASP A 191 17.89 -13.61 -9.11
C ASP A 191 17.94 -13.45 -10.64
N ASP A 192 16.93 -13.98 -11.35
CA ASP A 192 16.76 -13.93 -12.80
C ASP A 192 16.17 -12.60 -13.30
N ARG A 193 15.86 -11.69 -12.40
CA ARG A 193 15.26 -10.38 -12.67
C ARG A 193 15.60 -9.38 -11.58
N VAL A 194 15.45 -8.09 -11.89
CA VAL A 194 15.59 -7.04 -10.89
C VAL A 194 14.38 -7.05 -9.95
N ILE A 195 14.66 -7.05 -8.66
CA ILE A 195 13.66 -6.86 -7.60
C ILE A 195 14.00 -5.55 -6.89
N ASP A 196 13.13 -4.55 -7.01
CA ASP A 196 13.34 -3.22 -6.41
C ASP A 196 13.18 -3.20 -4.89
N GLY A 197 12.53 -4.22 -4.34
CA GLY A 197 12.39 -4.43 -2.90
C GLY A 197 13.69 -4.89 -2.25
N ILE A 198 13.90 -4.49 -1.00
CA ILE A 198 15.02 -4.97 -0.17
C ILE A 198 14.48 -5.80 1.00
N ASP A 199 15.28 -6.76 1.45
CA ASP A 199 14.95 -7.52 2.66
C ASP A 199 15.13 -6.65 3.90
N MET A 200 14.05 -6.49 4.65
CA MET A 200 13.96 -5.70 5.89
C MET A 200 13.76 -6.58 7.13
N SER A 201 14.00 -7.88 7.04
CA SER A 201 13.74 -8.81 8.13
C SER A 201 14.46 -8.39 9.42
N ASP A 202 15.75 -8.09 9.35
CA ASP A 202 16.55 -7.68 10.51
C ASP A 202 16.00 -6.40 11.16
N PHE A 203 15.56 -5.44 10.35
CA PHE A 203 14.92 -4.22 10.86
C PHE A 203 13.59 -4.51 11.55
N LEU A 204 12.72 -5.27 10.91
CA LEU A 204 11.38 -5.60 11.46
C LEU A 204 11.48 -6.46 12.72
N LEU A 205 12.49 -7.31 12.81
CA LEU A 205 12.77 -8.13 14.00
C LEU A 205 13.52 -7.37 15.10
N GLY A 206 13.94 -6.13 14.84
CA GLY A 206 14.66 -5.30 15.81
C GLY A 206 16.14 -5.64 15.96
N GLU A 207 16.72 -6.38 15.01
CA GLU A 207 18.13 -6.73 14.99
C GLU A 207 19.01 -5.58 14.45
N GLN A 208 18.39 -4.64 13.74
CA GLN A 208 19.00 -3.38 13.32
C GLN A 208 18.04 -2.18 13.47
N GLU A 209 18.62 -0.99 13.69
CA GLU A 209 17.85 0.23 13.93
C GLU A 209 17.29 0.86 12.64
N LYS A 210 17.90 0.59 11.49
CA LYS A 210 17.55 1.20 10.22
C LYS A 210 17.01 0.19 9.23
N SER A 211 16.03 0.63 8.45
CA SER A 211 15.41 -0.22 7.43
C SER A 211 16.34 -0.60 6.27
N GLY A 212 17.45 0.12 6.10
CA GLY A 212 18.34 -0.05 4.97
C GLY A 212 17.88 0.63 3.68
N ARG A 213 16.66 1.14 3.64
CA ARG A 213 16.12 1.90 2.50
C ARG A 213 16.35 3.40 2.69
N ASP A 214 17.23 3.98 1.90
CA ASP A 214 17.46 5.42 1.93
C ASP A 214 16.40 6.22 1.13
N GLY A 215 15.67 5.59 0.20
CA GLY A 215 14.68 6.29 -0.61
C GLY A 215 14.07 5.45 -1.72
N PHE A 216 13.39 6.13 -2.63
CA PHE A 216 12.76 5.54 -3.80
C PHE A 216 12.43 6.58 -4.87
N VAL A 217 12.24 6.11 -6.11
CA VAL A 217 11.80 6.93 -7.23
C VAL A 217 10.27 7.05 -7.20
N VAL A 218 9.77 8.28 -7.35
CA VAL A 218 8.34 8.58 -7.31
C VAL A 218 7.79 8.65 -8.71
N TYR A 219 6.78 7.85 -8.96
CA TYR A 219 6.05 7.78 -10.23
C TYR A 219 4.64 8.32 -10.12
N MET A 220 4.13 8.83 -11.24
CA MET A 220 2.73 8.99 -11.48
C MET A 220 2.41 8.47 -12.89
N GLY A 221 1.65 7.39 -12.97
CA GLY A 221 1.58 6.59 -14.20
C GLY A 221 2.94 6.04 -14.59
N ASN A 222 3.40 6.33 -15.82
CA ASN A 222 4.72 5.93 -16.32
C ASN A 222 5.77 7.04 -16.20
N ASP A 223 5.40 8.19 -15.66
CA ASP A 223 6.27 9.35 -15.55
C ASP A 223 6.98 9.44 -14.21
N ILE A 224 8.27 9.71 -14.22
CA ILE A 224 9.04 10.01 -13.02
C ILE A 224 8.72 11.43 -12.57
N PHE A 225 8.16 11.55 -11.37
CA PHE A 225 7.79 12.82 -10.75
C PHE A 225 8.87 13.34 -9.82
N GLY A 226 9.61 12.45 -9.19
CA GLY A 226 10.62 12.86 -8.25
C GLY A 226 11.38 11.71 -7.62
N VAL A 227 12.14 12.06 -6.59
CA VAL A 227 12.92 11.12 -5.77
C VAL A 227 12.72 11.49 -4.30
N LYS A 228 12.38 10.51 -3.49
CA LYS A 228 12.53 10.61 -2.04
C LYS A 228 13.92 10.09 -1.65
N TRP A 229 14.63 10.86 -0.83
CA TRP A 229 15.88 10.46 -0.23
C TRP A 229 15.89 10.87 1.24
N ARG A 230 15.76 9.91 2.13
CA ARG A 230 15.61 10.12 3.58
C ARG A 230 14.51 11.14 3.87
N ASP A 231 14.86 12.25 4.50
CA ASP A 231 13.94 13.34 4.87
C ASP A 231 13.76 14.38 3.76
N TRP A 232 14.27 14.10 2.58
CA TRP A 232 14.23 15.03 1.46
C TRP A 232 13.38 14.50 0.31
N LYS A 233 12.70 15.44 -0.37
CA LYS A 233 11.93 15.17 -1.57
C LYS A 233 12.41 16.08 -2.70
N ILE A 234 12.81 15.45 -3.80
CA ILE A 234 13.23 16.14 -5.03
C ILE A 234 12.11 15.95 -6.04
N HIS A 235 11.50 17.05 -6.50
CA HIS A 235 10.46 17.03 -7.52
C HIS A 235 10.96 17.56 -8.85
N PHE A 236 10.79 16.80 -9.92
CA PHE A 236 10.97 17.22 -11.32
C PHE A 236 9.64 17.67 -11.93
N LYS A 237 8.56 17.05 -11.48
CA LYS A 237 7.19 17.34 -11.87
C LYS A 237 6.31 17.42 -10.63
N GLU A 238 5.29 18.24 -10.70
CA GLU A 238 4.27 18.38 -9.64
C GLU A 238 2.88 18.39 -10.26
N GLN A 239 1.94 17.74 -9.58
CA GLN A 239 0.52 17.77 -9.91
C GLN A 239 -0.28 17.53 -8.63
N ASP A 240 -1.24 18.41 -8.35
CA ASP A 240 -2.09 18.33 -7.16
C ASP A 240 -3.34 17.47 -7.47
N GLY A 241 -3.20 16.15 -7.43
CA GLY A 241 -4.29 15.21 -7.67
C GLY A 241 -4.66 15.02 -9.15
N TRP A 242 -5.73 14.27 -9.40
CA TRP A 242 -6.17 13.85 -10.74
C TRP A 242 -6.36 15.00 -11.74
N ASN A 243 -7.03 16.05 -11.33
CA ASN A 243 -7.33 17.21 -12.19
C ASN A 243 -6.36 18.37 -12.01
N GLY A 244 -5.29 18.16 -11.25
CA GLY A 244 -4.27 19.17 -11.01
C GLY A 244 -3.51 19.54 -12.29
N VAL A 245 -3.03 20.77 -12.36
CA VAL A 245 -2.18 21.22 -13.47
C VAL A 245 -0.81 20.61 -13.32
N LEU A 246 -0.36 19.85 -14.34
CA LEU A 246 1.00 19.34 -14.40
C LEU A 246 1.97 20.52 -14.57
N ARG A 247 2.96 20.58 -13.69
CA ARG A 247 4.09 21.52 -13.75
C ARG A 247 5.38 20.73 -13.91
N GLU A 248 6.15 21.05 -14.90
CA GLU A 248 7.48 20.49 -15.12
C GLU A 248 8.53 21.55 -14.85
N TYR A 249 9.64 21.16 -14.23
CA TYR A 249 10.66 22.07 -13.77
C TYR A 249 11.99 21.83 -14.50
N THR A 250 12.57 22.87 -15.08
CA THR A 250 13.93 22.81 -15.64
C THR A 250 14.98 22.60 -14.53
N MET A 251 14.74 23.18 -13.38
CA MET A 251 15.50 22.90 -12.15
C MET A 251 14.55 22.26 -11.14
N PRO A 252 14.94 21.15 -10.51
CA PRO A 252 14.06 20.46 -9.58
C PRO A 252 13.69 21.36 -8.39
N ARG A 253 12.58 21.02 -7.74
CA ARG A 253 12.26 21.56 -6.42
C ARG A 253 12.75 20.61 -5.35
N LEU A 254 13.15 21.17 -4.22
CA LEU A 254 13.65 20.40 -3.07
C LEU A 254 12.91 20.80 -1.81
N TYR A 255 12.43 19.80 -1.08
CA TYR A 255 11.72 19.99 0.18
C TYR A 255 12.35 19.17 1.29
N ASN A 256 12.38 19.73 2.50
CA ASN A 256 12.78 19.05 3.72
C ASN A 256 11.53 18.60 4.49
N LEU A 257 11.21 17.34 4.48
CA LEU A 257 9.94 16.80 4.98
C LEU A 257 9.80 16.85 6.51
N ILE A 258 10.89 17.03 7.26
CA ILE A 258 10.83 17.23 8.71
C ILE A 258 10.34 18.64 9.03
N ASN A 259 10.91 19.64 8.34
CA ASN A 259 10.59 21.04 8.61
C ASN A 259 9.38 21.53 7.82
N ASP A 260 9.10 20.89 6.69
CA ASP A 260 8.03 21.23 5.74
C ASP A 260 7.35 19.97 5.24
N PRO A 261 6.56 19.28 6.07
CA PRO A 261 5.81 18.09 5.65
C PRO A 261 4.76 18.38 4.57
N GLY A 262 4.38 19.67 4.42
CA GLY A 262 3.46 20.15 3.39
C GLY A 262 4.11 20.40 2.03
N GLU A 263 5.43 20.24 1.90
CA GLU A 263 6.14 20.44 0.62
C GLU A 263 5.80 21.80 -0.04
N LEU A 264 5.86 22.88 0.76
CA LEU A 264 5.46 24.22 0.35
C LEU A 264 6.66 25.11 0.00
N ASP A 265 7.77 24.95 0.71
CA ASP A 265 8.95 25.81 0.64
C ASP A 265 10.11 25.14 -0.11
N ASN A 266 10.33 25.57 -1.36
CA ASN A 266 11.45 25.07 -2.15
C ASN A 266 12.78 25.59 -1.61
N VAL A 267 13.59 24.72 -1.02
CA VAL A 267 14.87 25.00 -0.38
C VAL A 267 16.08 24.54 -1.21
N LEU A 268 15.94 24.42 -2.52
CA LEU A 268 16.99 23.89 -3.40
C LEU A 268 18.31 24.66 -3.28
N PHE A 269 18.26 26.00 -3.38
CA PHE A 269 19.47 26.80 -3.47
C PHE A 269 20.41 26.68 -2.25
N PRO A 270 19.92 26.72 -1.01
CA PRO A 270 20.78 26.51 0.16
C PRO A 270 21.18 25.05 0.37
N HIS A 271 20.54 24.08 -0.30
CA HIS A 271 20.76 22.65 -0.06
C HIS A 271 21.08 21.84 -1.33
N THR A 272 21.78 22.44 -2.31
CA THR A 272 22.13 21.76 -3.57
C THR A 272 22.91 20.45 -3.38
N TRP A 273 23.60 20.30 -2.25
CA TRP A 273 24.31 19.08 -1.89
C TRP A 273 23.39 17.84 -1.82
N VAL A 274 22.08 18.03 -1.53
CA VAL A 274 21.10 16.95 -1.47
C VAL A 274 20.92 16.30 -2.84
N LEU A 275 21.00 17.05 -3.93
CA LEU A 275 20.93 16.49 -5.28
C LEU A 275 22.07 15.47 -5.51
N LYS A 276 23.28 15.80 -5.05
CA LYS A 276 24.43 14.91 -5.18
C LYS A 276 24.24 13.61 -4.39
N ALA A 277 23.53 13.66 -3.27
CA ALA A 277 23.28 12.49 -2.43
C ALA A 277 22.06 11.67 -2.89
N GLY A 278 20.99 12.34 -3.33
CA GLY A 278 19.70 11.69 -3.62
C GLY A 278 19.52 11.24 -5.08
N LEU A 279 20.21 11.87 -6.05
CA LEU A 279 20.02 11.50 -7.46
C LEU A 279 20.71 10.21 -7.92
N PRO A 280 21.79 9.69 -7.29
CA PRO A 280 22.40 8.44 -7.71
C PRO A 280 21.36 7.28 -7.78
N GLN A 281 20.45 7.17 -6.85
CA GLN A 281 19.40 6.13 -6.89
C GLN A 281 18.48 6.26 -8.13
N LEU A 282 18.25 7.47 -8.63
CA LEU A 282 17.51 7.69 -9.88
C LEU A 282 18.34 7.24 -11.10
N GLU A 283 19.64 7.54 -11.11
CA GLU A 283 20.53 7.14 -12.20
C GLU A 283 20.61 5.62 -12.28
N GLU A 284 20.79 4.94 -11.16
CA GLU A 284 20.77 3.47 -11.04
C GLU A 284 19.45 2.88 -11.54
N HIS A 285 18.34 3.47 -11.11
CA HIS A 285 17.01 3.05 -11.55
C HIS A 285 16.80 3.22 -13.06
N ILE A 286 17.24 4.35 -13.65
CA ILE A 286 17.15 4.56 -15.11
C ILE A 286 18.03 3.56 -15.88
N ILE A 287 19.19 3.20 -15.33
CA ILE A 287 20.06 2.16 -15.93
C ILE A 287 19.34 0.81 -15.87
N SER A 288 18.79 0.45 -14.73
CA SER A 288 18.01 -0.78 -14.54
C SER A 288 16.84 -0.89 -15.52
N LEU A 289 16.07 0.18 -15.72
CA LEU A 289 14.95 0.22 -16.67
C LEU A 289 15.39 0.00 -18.14
N LYS A 290 16.63 0.36 -18.51
CA LYS A 290 17.15 0.09 -19.86
C LYS A 290 17.55 -1.37 -20.03
N GLU A 291 18.09 -1.98 -18.99
CA GLU A 291 18.50 -3.37 -19.00
C GLU A 291 17.29 -4.30 -18.84
N TYR A 292 16.34 -3.92 -17.99
CA TYR A 292 15.11 -4.66 -17.68
C TYR A 292 13.87 -3.75 -17.92
N PRO A 293 13.47 -3.57 -19.18
CA PRO A 293 12.36 -2.69 -19.49
C PRO A 293 11.03 -3.22 -18.89
N PRO A 294 10.13 -2.32 -18.49
CA PRO A 294 8.83 -2.72 -17.97
C PRO A 294 8.07 -3.59 -18.97
N VAL A 295 7.38 -4.60 -18.47
CA VAL A 295 6.51 -5.43 -19.31
C VAL A 295 5.35 -4.57 -19.81
N PRO A 296 5.10 -4.54 -21.13
CA PRO A 296 4.01 -3.75 -21.69
C PRO A 296 2.65 -4.15 -21.11
N THR A 297 1.79 -3.19 -20.87
CA THR A 297 0.42 -3.44 -20.40
C THR A 297 -0.31 -4.41 -21.35
N GLY A 298 -0.86 -5.49 -20.80
CA GLY A 298 -1.57 -6.53 -21.55
C GLY A 298 -0.68 -7.55 -22.24
N ALA A 299 0.64 -7.50 -22.03
CA ALA A 299 1.51 -8.59 -22.46
C ALA A 299 1.13 -9.89 -21.70
N PRO A 300 1.20 -11.06 -22.37
CA PRO A 300 1.00 -12.33 -21.68
C PRO A 300 2.03 -12.50 -20.57
N ASP A 301 1.59 -12.97 -19.41
CA ASP A 301 2.52 -13.34 -18.34
C ASP A 301 3.40 -14.51 -18.84
N PRO A 302 4.73 -14.32 -18.96
CA PRO A 302 5.62 -15.38 -19.40
C PRO A 302 5.86 -16.45 -18.32
N TYR A 303 5.42 -16.20 -17.08
CA TYR A 303 5.64 -17.11 -15.98
C TYR A 303 4.76 -18.36 -16.13
N ILE A 304 5.39 -19.50 -16.31
CA ILE A 304 4.75 -20.83 -16.23
C ILE A 304 5.07 -21.38 -14.85
N PRO A 305 4.07 -21.53 -13.96
CA PRO A 305 4.32 -22.12 -12.64
C PRO A 305 4.95 -23.51 -12.79
N PRO A 306 5.95 -23.87 -12.00
CA PRO A 306 6.43 -25.23 -11.95
C PRO A 306 5.29 -26.17 -11.49
N ASP A 307 5.25 -27.39 -12.04
CA ASP A 307 4.25 -28.44 -11.75
C ASP A 307 4.20 -28.83 -10.27
#